data_63b70929f2ffec49e1a209ad4c032f70
#
_entry.id   63b70929f2ffec49e1a209ad4c032f70
#
_cell.length_a   1.000
_cell.length_b   1.000
_cell.length_c   1.000
_cell.angle_alpha   90.00
_cell.angle_beta   90.00
_cell.angle_gamma   90.00
#
_symmetry.space_group_name_H-M   'P 1'
#
loop_
_entity.id
_entity.type
_entity.pdbx_description
1 polymer ?
#
loop_
_entity_poly.entity_id
_entity_poly.type
_entity_poly.pdbx_seq_one_letter_code
_entity_poly.pdbx_strand_id
1 'polypeptide(L)'
;MGRFAPSPTGRMHLGNIFTALLAWLSVRSQGGSMLLRIEDLDPQRSRAAYAEQLRRDLSWLGLDWDGEMPPQSTRSPVYASHFAKLEEQGLIYPCYCSRSELHDASAPHASDGTVLYSGACRDLTPEQRAAKTRRPAWRVRVPDIAVSFRDGVCGPQTERLAETCGDFIVRRSDGVYAYQLAVVCDDALGGVTEVVRGSDLLGSTARQLWLFSVFGYPAPQYYHVPLLVAPDGRRLSKRERDLDMEALRARCTPEQLVGRLAQLAGLQPGPEPVRAADLVSRFSWERIPRGEIVIPANFSDGFRVFP
;
A
#
# COMPACT_ATOMS: atom_id res chain seq x y z
N MET A 1 4.52 15.24 6.65
CA MET A 1 5.28 14.47 5.64
C MET A 1 4.43 13.30 5.16
N GLY A 2 4.03 13.32 3.91
CA GLY A 2 3.36 12.19 3.27
C GLY A 2 4.31 11.42 2.35
N ARG A 3 3.82 10.30 1.82
CA ARG A 3 4.56 9.54 0.81
C ARG A 3 3.63 8.93 -0.24
N PHE A 4 4.14 8.82 -1.45
CA PHE A 4 3.60 7.93 -2.47
C PHE A 4 4.60 6.77 -2.64
N ALA A 5 4.10 5.53 -2.46
CA ALA A 5 4.97 4.35 -2.34
C ALA A 5 4.54 3.22 -3.29
N PRO A 6 4.67 3.42 -4.62
CA PRO A 6 4.22 2.46 -5.60
C PRO A 6 5.22 1.34 -5.85
N SER A 7 4.69 0.14 -6.13
CA SER A 7 5.49 -1.00 -6.60
C SER A 7 5.60 -0.99 -8.14
N PRO A 8 6.81 -1.00 -8.73
CA PRO A 8 7.03 -0.90 -10.16
C PRO A 8 6.84 -2.27 -10.86
N THR A 9 5.67 -2.90 -10.65
CA THR A 9 5.33 -4.24 -11.17
C THR A 9 4.50 -4.21 -12.45
N GLY A 10 4.27 -3.03 -12.99
CA GLY A 10 3.51 -2.73 -14.20
C GLY A 10 3.20 -1.25 -14.29
N ARG A 11 2.44 -0.85 -15.33
CA ARG A 11 1.95 0.52 -15.46
C ARG A 11 0.97 0.86 -14.35
N MET A 12 0.91 2.14 -13.97
CA MET A 12 -0.14 2.62 -13.07
C MET A 12 -1.50 2.53 -13.79
N HIS A 13 -2.49 2.10 -13.05
CA HIS A 13 -3.89 2.14 -13.46
C HIS A 13 -4.63 3.26 -12.72
N LEU A 14 -5.85 3.54 -13.13
CA LEU A 14 -6.66 4.63 -12.62
C LEU A 14 -6.74 4.67 -11.08
N GLY A 15 -6.86 3.51 -10.41
CA GLY A 15 -6.88 3.43 -8.95
C GLY A 15 -5.58 3.88 -8.27
N ASN A 16 -4.41 3.59 -8.89
CA ASN A 16 -3.13 4.09 -8.37
C ASN A 16 -3.04 5.61 -8.51
N ILE A 17 -3.51 6.15 -9.64
CA ILE A 17 -3.52 7.58 -9.92
C ILE A 17 -4.45 8.31 -8.96
N PHE A 18 -5.64 7.76 -8.72
CA PHE A 18 -6.61 8.29 -7.76
C PHE A 18 -6.01 8.39 -6.36
N THR A 19 -5.38 7.32 -5.90
CA THR A 19 -4.69 7.29 -4.60
C THR A 19 -3.55 8.30 -4.54
N ALA A 20 -2.75 8.41 -5.62
CA ALA A 20 -1.66 9.38 -5.70
C ALA A 20 -2.15 10.82 -5.64
N LEU A 21 -3.22 11.14 -6.37
CA LEU A 21 -3.85 12.46 -6.36
C LEU A 21 -4.34 12.84 -4.95
N LEU A 22 -5.07 11.94 -4.29
CA LEU A 22 -5.58 12.21 -2.94
C LEU A 22 -4.46 12.33 -1.90
N ALA A 23 -3.41 11.49 -1.99
CA ALA A 23 -2.24 11.60 -1.13
C ALA A 23 -1.52 12.94 -1.31
N TRP A 24 -1.34 13.36 -2.56
CA TRP A 24 -0.70 14.63 -2.89
C TRP A 24 -1.53 15.82 -2.40
N LEU A 25 -2.84 15.81 -2.67
CA LEU A 25 -3.76 16.88 -2.23
C LEU A 25 -3.80 17.00 -0.71
N SER A 26 -3.86 15.88 0.02
CA SER A 26 -3.86 15.88 1.48
C SER A 26 -2.61 16.56 2.04
N VAL A 27 -1.46 16.19 1.53
CA VAL A 27 -0.18 16.74 2.01
C VAL A 27 -0.04 18.21 1.62
N ARG A 28 -0.33 18.57 0.37
CA ARG A 28 -0.18 19.95 -0.13
C ARG A 28 -1.17 20.91 0.51
N SER A 29 -2.39 20.47 0.83
CA SER A 29 -3.39 21.30 1.52
C SER A 29 -2.96 21.71 2.93
N GLN A 30 -2.07 20.95 3.53
CA GLN A 30 -1.47 21.22 4.84
C GLN A 30 -0.11 21.93 4.75
N GLY A 31 0.34 22.31 3.56
CA GLY A 31 1.69 22.88 3.35
C GLY A 31 2.81 21.88 3.62
N GLY A 32 2.50 20.58 3.57
CA GLY A 32 3.44 19.50 3.87
C GLY A 32 4.30 19.08 2.68
N SER A 33 5.27 18.21 2.95
CA SER A 33 6.18 17.65 1.95
C SER A 33 5.81 16.22 1.57
N MET A 34 5.99 15.86 0.29
CA MET A 34 5.70 14.57 -0.29
C MET A 34 6.99 13.84 -0.64
N LEU A 35 7.12 12.58 -0.21
CA LEU A 35 8.20 11.68 -0.59
C LEU A 35 7.74 10.69 -1.67
N LEU A 36 8.62 10.38 -2.60
CA LEU A 36 8.46 9.23 -3.49
C LEU A 36 9.33 8.07 -2.99
N ARG A 37 8.76 6.86 -2.89
CA ARG A 37 9.47 5.63 -2.55
C ARG A 37 9.09 4.53 -3.53
N ILE A 38 10.07 3.98 -4.22
CA ILE A 38 9.85 2.83 -5.12
C ILE A 38 9.92 1.54 -4.31
N GLU A 39 8.80 0.80 -4.26
CA GLU A 39 8.69 -0.46 -3.54
C GLU A 39 8.99 -1.65 -4.45
N ASP A 40 10.26 -1.95 -4.63
CA ASP A 40 10.81 -2.94 -5.56
C ASP A 40 11.41 -4.18 -4.86
N LEU A 41 10.86 -4.56 -3.70
CA LEU A 41 11.30 -5.73 -2.93
C LEU A 41 11.20 -7.06 -3.68
N ASP A 42 10.28 -7.18 -4.64
CA ASP A 42 10.13 -8.37 -5.47
C ASP A 42 10.90 -8.20 -6.80
N PRO A 43 12.15 -8.74 -6.89
CA PRO A 43 12.97 -8.54 -8.08
C PRO A 43 12.46 -9.28 -9.32
N GLN A 44 11.59 -10.28 -9.13
CA GLN A 44 11.02 -11.02 -10.26
C GLN A 44 9.92 -10.22 -10.96
N ARG A 45 9.19 -9.37 -10.22
CA ARG A 45 8.06 -8.59 -10.72
C ARG A 45 8.39 -7.12 -10.98
N SER A 46 9.37 -6.57 -10.26
CA SER A 46 9.78 -5.17 -10.38
C SER A 46 10.65 -4.94 -11.61
N ARG A 47 10.43 -3.82 -12.29
CA ARG A 47 11.19 -3.40 -13.47
C ARG A 47 11.56 -1.93 -13.36
N ALA A 48 12.83 -1.58 -13.58
CA ALA A 48 13.30 -0.21 -13.59
C ALA A 48 12.52 0.68 -14.58
N ALA A 49 12.19 0.13 -15.75
CA ALA A 49 11.41 0.85 -16.75
C ALA A 49 10.03 1.30 -16.24
N TYR A 50 9.38 0.50 -15.37
CA TYR A 50 8.12 0.90 -14.75
C TYR A 50 8.31 1.95 -13.66
N ALA A 51 9.43 1.93 -12.93
CA ALA A 51 9.76 2.98 -11.98
C ALA A 51 9.95 4.33 -12.67
N GLU A 52 10.68 4.35 -13.80
CA GLU A 52 10.84 5.57 -14.62
C GLU A 52 9.53 6.03 -15.26
N GLN A 53 8.71 5.09 -15.74
CA GLN A 53 7.39 5.41 -16.30
C GLN A 53 6.51 6.06 -15.24
N LEU A 54 6.51 5.55 -14.03
CA LEU A 54 5.75 6.05 -12.90
C LEU A 54 6.14 7.50 -12.55
N ARG A 55 7.44 7.84 -12.51
CA ARG A 55 7.89 9.22 -12.31
C ARG A 55 7.37 10.15 -13.40
N ARG A 56 7.47 9.73 -14.68
CA ARG A 56 6.93 10.50 -15.80
C ARG A 56 5.42 10.70 -15.71
N ASP A 57 4.69 9.68 -15.26
CA ASP A 57 3.24 9.74 -15.13
C ASP A 57 2.80 10.67 -14.01
N LEU A 58 3.47 10.64 -12.85
CA LEU A 58 3.23 11.59 -11.75
C LEU A 58 3.53 13.03 -12.18
N SER A 59 4.68 13.26 -12.83
CA SER A 59 5.06 14.58 -13.32
C SER A 59 4.07 15.09 -14.38
N TRP A 60 3.59 14.22 -15.27
CA TRP A 60 2.59 14.60 -16.28
C TRP A 60 1.26 15.02 -15.64
N LEU A 61 0.87 14.41 -14.52
CA LEU A 61 -0.32 14.78 -13.75
C LEU A 61 -0.13 16.06 -12.92
N GLY A 62 1.08 16.62 -12.87
CA GLY A 62 1.41 17.75 -11.99
C GLY A 62 1.54 17.36 -10.52
N LEU A 63 1.79 16.09 -10.22
CA LEU A 63 1.99 15.58 -8.88
C LEU A 63 3.50 15.49 -8.61
N ASP A 64 4.05 16.55 -8.08
CA ASP A 64 5.46 16.66 -7.72
C ASP A 64 5.76 16.03 -6.34
N TRP A 65 7.04 15.82 -6.07
CA TRP A 65 7.54 15.35 -4.77
C TRP A 65 8.81 16.12 -4.38
N ASP A 66 9.03 16.24 -3.06
CA ASP A 66 10.12 17.06 -2.50
C ASP A 66 11.39 16.24 -2.25
N GLY A 67 11.27 14.94 -2.25
CA GLY A 67 12.40 14.04 -2.07
C GLY A 67 12.07 12.61 -2.49
N GLU A 68 13.11 11.83 -2.77
CA GLU A 68 12.99 10.42 -3.12
C GLU A 68 13.79 9.56 -2.15
N MET A 69 13.14 8.56 -1.59
CA MET A 69 13.82 7.56 -0.77
C MET A 69 14.56 6.55 -1.65
N PRO A 70 15.69 6.00 -1.19
CA PRO A 70 16.34 4.91 -1.90
C PRO A 70 15.37 3.76 -2.15
N PRO A 71 15.42 3.08 -3.32
CA PRO A 71 14.58 1.93 -3.61
C PRO A 71 14.69 0.85 -2.53
N GLN A 72 13.59 0.18 -2.22
CA GLN A 72 13.57 -0.81 -1.13
C GLN A 72 14.56 -1.96 -1.35
N SER A 73 14.81 -2.35 -2.60
CA SER A 73 15.81 -3.38 -2.96
C SER A 73 17.22 -3.06 -2.47
N THR A 74 17.56 -1.78 -2.29
CA THR A 74 18.86 -1.33 -1.80
C THR A 74 18.95 -1.20 -0.28
N ARG A 75 17.85 -1.39 0.44
CA ARG A 75 17.73 -1.12 1.88
C ARG A 75 17.83 -2.35 2.78
N SER A 76 18.26 -3.50 2.24
CA SER A 76 18.43 -4.74 3.02
C SER A 76 19.19 -4.57 4.34
N PRO A 77 20.25 -3.76 4.47
CA PRO A 77 20.92 -3.55 5.75
C PRO A 77 20.03 -2.90 6.82
N VAL A 78 19.15 -1.98 6.40
CA VAL A 78 18.16 -1.34 7.29
C VAL A 78 17.17 -2.37 7.83
N TYR A 79 16.63 -3.21 6.94
CA TYR A 79 15.68 -4.25 7.35
C TYR A 79 16.34 -5.33 8.19
N ALA A 80 17.62 -5.66 7.92
CA ALA A 80 18.41 -6.60 8.71
C ALA A 80 18.56 -6.11 10.17
N SER A 81 18.84 -4.83 10.37
CA SER A 81 18.96 -4.22 11.69
C SER A 81 17.63 -4.30 12.49
N HIS A 82 16.49 -4.06 11.82
CA HIS A 82 15.17 -4.19 12.47
C HIS A 82 14.78 -5.65 12.71
N PHE A 83 15.15 -6.54 11.81
CA PHE A 83 14.98 -7.98 12.00
C PHE A 83 15.77 -8.47 13.21
N ALA A 84 17.02 -8.03 13.39
CA ALA A 84 17.84 -8.36 14.57
C ALA A 84 17.19 -7.88 15.87
N LYS A 85 16.58 -6.69 15.89
CA LYS A 85 15.81 -6.22 17.05
C LYS A 85 14.62 -7.12 17.41
N LEU A 86 13.92 -7.65 16.39
CA LEU A 86 12.85 -8.61 16.64
C LEU A 86 13.39 -9.94 17.18
N GLU A 87 14.56 -10.36 16.72
CA GLU A 87 15.25 -11.57 17.20
C GLU A 87 15.71 -11.43 18.63
N GLU A 88 16.37 -10.33 19.00
CA GLU A 88 16.80 -9.98 20.36
C GLU A 88 15.63 -9.96 21.34
N GLN A 89 14.45 -9.54 20.91
CA GLN A 89 13.23 -9.53 21.72
C GLN A 89 12.53 -10.91 21.75
N GLY A 90 13.06 -11.93 21.08
CA GLY A 90 12.42 -13.25 20.98
C GLY A 90 11.09 -13.27 20.20
N LEU A 91 10.84 -12.23 19.41
CA LEU A 91 9.58 -12.04 18.69
C LEU A 91 9.51 -12.78 17.35
N ILE A 92 10.58 -13.42 16.90
CA ILE A 92 10.57 -14.15 15.62
C ILE A 92 10.89 -15.62 15.79
N TYR A 93 10.44 -16.41 14.82
CA TYR A 93 10.73 -17.83 14.74
C TYR A 93 10.75 -18.33 13.29
N PRO A 94 11.48 -19.42 13.00
CA PRO A 94 11.54 -20.00 11.67
C PRO A 94 10.26 -20.79 11.35
N CYS A 95 9.71 -20.57 10.16
CA CYS A 95 8.54 -21.28 9.63
C CYS A 95 8.94 -22.06 8.37
N TYR A 96 8.70 -23.36 8.36
CA TYR A 96 9.08 -24.29 7.31
C TYR A 96 7.91 -24.70 6.40
N CYS A 97 6.72 -24.16 6.62
CA CYS A 97 5.53 -24.49 5.84
C CYS A 97 5.68 -24.10 4.37
N SER A 98 5.21 -24.97 3.49
CA SER A 98 5.03 -24.67 2.06
C SER A 98 3.79 -23.79 1.83
N ARG A 99 3.67 -23.25 0.62
CA ARG A 99 2.47 -22.50 0.22
C ARG A 99 1.22 -23.38 0.23
N SER A 100 1.32 -24.63 -0.20
CA SER A 100 0.20 -25.57 -0.19
C SER A 100 -0.30 -25.89 1.22
N GLU A 101 0.61 -26.07 2.18
CA GLU A 101 0.25 -26.29 3.59
C GLU A 101 -0.40 -25.04 4.24
N LEU A 102 -0.16 -23.86 3.70
CA LEU A 102 -0.78 -22.60 4.15
C LEU A 102 -2.14 -22.36 3.49
N HIS A 103 -2.42 -22.96 2.34
CA HIS A 103 -3.63 -22.78 1.54
C HIS A 103 -4.61 -23.98 1.67
N ASP A 104 -4.61 -24.67 2.80
CA ASP A 104 -5.67 -25.62 3.08
C ASP A 104 -7.03 -24.90 3.01
N ALA A 105 -7.98 -25.49 2.27
CA ALA A 105 -9.29 -24.88 1.99
C ALA A 105 -10.12 -24.57 3.25
N SER A 106 -9.73 -25.13 4.39
CA SER A 106 -10.35 -24.90 5.71
C SER A 106 -9.67 -23.80 6.53
N ALA A 107 -8.56 -23.20 6.05
CA ALA A 107 -7.85 -22.21 6.82
C ALA A 107 -8.62 -20.87 6.86
N PRO A 108 -8.76 -20.24 8.03
CA PRO A 108 -9.38 -18.91 8.14
C PRO A 108 -8.53 -17.87 7.39
N HIS A 109 -9.20 -16.81 6.89
CA HIS A 109 -8.56 -15.72 6.18
C HIS A 109 -8.41 -14.50 7.10
N ALA A 110 -7.29 -13.78 6.96
CA ALA A 110 -7.08 -12.48 7.59
C ALA A 110 -7.98 -11.41 6.93
N SER A 111 -8.10 -10.26 7.59
CA SER A 111 -8.91 -9.13 7.11
C SER A 111 -8.50 -8.59 5.72
N ASP A 112 -7.25 -8.82 5.30
CA ASP A 112 -6.73 -8.48 3.97
C ASP A 112 -6.88 -9.64 2.94
N GLY A 113 -7.60 -10.70 3.28
CA GLY A 113 -7.82 -11.88 2.43
C GLY A 113 -6.65 -12.86 2.40
N THR A 114 -5.59 -12.65 3.16
CA THR A 114 -4.51 -13.63 3.32
C THR A 114 -4.94 -14.76 4.25
N VAL A 115 -4.36 -15.94 4.08
CA VAL A 115 -4.63 -17.09 4.95
C VAL A 115 -4.03 -16.85 6.32
N LEU A 116 -4.86 -16.96 7.38
CA LEU A 116 -4.38 -16.92 8.76
C LEU A 116 -3.50 -18.14 9.03
N TYR A 117 -2.32 -17.86 9.55
CA TYR A 117 -1.37 -18.91 9.86
C TYR A 117 -1.77 -19.69 11.12
N SER A 118 -1.82 -21.00 11.02
CA SER A 118 -2.23 -21.91 12.11
C SER A 118 -1.27 -21.99 13.30
N GLY A 119 -0.06 -21.38 13.19
CA GLY A 119 0.96 -21.49 14.23
C GLY A 119 1.80 -22.78 14.19
N ALA A 120 1.66 -23.64 13.18
CA ALA A 120 2.28 -24.98 13.13
C ALA A 120 3.80 -25.03 13.40
N CYS A 121 4.54 -23.94 13.13
CA CYS A 121 5.98 -23.88 13.44
C CYS A 121 6.31 -22.98 14.63
N ARG A 122 5.30 -22.40 15.30
CA ARG A 122 5.51 -21.39 16.34
C ARG A 122 6.33 -21.91 17.51
N ASP A 123 6.06 -23.14 17.94
CA ASP A 123 6.60 -23.70 19.17
C ASP A 123 7.36 -25.04 18.91
N LEU A 124 7.98 -25.15 17.72
CA LEU A 124 8.85 -26.29 17.41
C LEU A 124 10.05 -26.33 18.38
N THR A 125 10.37 -27.52 18.89
CA THR A 125 11.58 -27.73 19.66
C THR A 125 12.85 -27.62 18.79
N PRO A 126 14.05 -27.47 19.38
CA PRO A 126 15.30 -27.47 18.62
C PRO A 126 15.46 -28.72 17.74
N GLU A 127 15.09 -29.89 18.25
CA GLU A 127 15.17 -31.19 17.56
C GLU A 127 14.20 -31.21 16.37
N GLN A 128 12.98 -30.74 16.56
CA GLN A 128 11.98 -30.62 15.51
C GLN A 128 12.41 -29.63 14.40
N ARG A 129 13.08 -28.53 14.78
CA ARG A 129 13.65 -27.59 13.81
C ARG A 129 14.81 -28.22 13.03
N ALA A 130 15.70 -28.95 13.70
CA ALA A 130 16.84 -29.61 13.09
C ALA A 130 16.41 -30.68 12.06
N ALA A 131 15.25 -31.31 12.27
CA ALA A 131 14.68 -32.29 11.35
C ALA A 131 14.06 -31.69 10.09
N LYS A 132 13.94 -30.34 10.01
CA LYS A 132 13.39 -29.67 8.81
C LYS A 132 14.44 -29.49 7.75
N THR A 133 14.11 -29.86 6.52
CA THR A 133 15.02 -29.79 5.38
C THR A 133 14.84 -28.54 4.52
N ARG A 134 13.71 -27.85 4.65
CA ARG A 134 13.43 -26.61 3.89
C ARG A 134 14.10 -25.40 4.53
N ARG A 135 14.53 -24.45 3.70
CA ARG A 135 14.96 -23.14 4.15
C ARG A 135 13.74 -22.40 4.75
N PRO A 136 13.81 -21.90 5.99
CA PRO A 136 12.68 -21.25 6.63
C PRO A 136 12.39 -19.86 6.08
N ALA A 137 11.12 -19.50 6.08
CA ALA A 137 10.69 -18.13 6.21
C ALA A 137 10.69 -17.74 7.70
N TRP A 138 10.73 -16.44 8.01
CA TRP A 138 10.70 -15.97 9.39
C TRP A 138 9.39 -15.25 9.66
N ARG A 139 8.69 -15.69 10.69
CA ARG A 139 7.46 -15.06 11.15
C ARG A 139 7.66 -14.33 12.45
N VAL A 140 6.90 -13.25 12.63
CA VAL A 140 6.81 -12.56 13.92
C VAL A 140 5.70 -13.21 14.76
N ARG A 141 5.95 -13.36 16.07
CA ARG A 141 5.00 -13.81 17.08
C ARG A 141 4.04 -12.66 17.40
N VAL A 142 2.84 -12.74 16.91
CA VAL A 142 1.82 -11.73 17.17
C VAL A 142 1.22 -11.95 18.57
N PRO A 143 1.14 -10.91 19.41
CA PRO A 143 0.49 -11.01 20.70
C PRO A 143 -1.04 -11.01 20.55
N ASP A 144 -1.72 -11.58 21.53
CA ASP A 144 -3.18 -11.53 21.60
C ASP A 144 -3.64 -10.20 22.24
N ILE A 145 -3.54 -9.13 21.45
CA ILE A 145 -3.96 -7.78 21.85
C ILE A 145 -4.92 -7.17 20.82
N ALA A 146 -5.76 -6.25 21.29
CA ALA A 146 -6.53 -5.38 20.44
C ALA A 146 -5.74 -4.11 20.12
N VAL A 147 -5.68 -3.75 18.84
CA VAL A 147 -5.12 -2.49 18.35
C VAL A 147 -6.27 -1.63 17.84
N SER A 148 -6.47 -0.49 18.50
CA SER A 148 -7.48 0.49 18.10
C SER A 148 -6.81 1.71 17.46
N PHE A 149 -7.37 2.18 16.35
CA PHE A 149 -6.92 3.39 15.68
C PHE A 149 -8.09 4.09 15.00
N ARG A 150 -7.89 5.34 14.61
CA ARG A 150 -8.87 6.10 13.85
C ARG A 150 -8.30 6.35 12.46
N ASP A 151 -8.92 5.74 11.46
CA ASP A 151 -8.63 6.06 10.05
C ASP A 151 -9.37 7.34 9.64
N GLY A 152 -8.69 8.19 8.84
CA GLY A 152 -9.25 9.47 8.45
C GLY A 152 -10.44 9.39 7.48
N VAL A 153 -10.60 8.27 6.77
CA VAL A 153 -11.72 8.02 5.84
C VAL A 153 -12.66 6.96 6.39
N CYS A 154 -12.11 5.80 6.79
CA CYS A 154 -12.90 4.65 7.26
C CYS A 154 -13.38 4.78 8.72
N GLY A 155 -12.93 5.81 9.46
CA GLY A 155 -13.35 6.05 10.85
C GLY A 155 -12.68 5.14 11.87
N PRO A 156 -13.31 4.91 13.05
CA PRO A 156 -12.70 4.10 14.11
C PRO A 156 -12.60 2.63 13.70
N GLN A 157 -11.44 2.04 13.97
CA GLN A 157 -11.11 0.64 13.70
C GLN A 157 -10.58 0.00 14.97
N THR A 158 -10.89 -1.27 15.18
CA THR A 158 -10.32 -2.09 16.25
C THR A 158 -10.11 -3.50 15.72
N GLU A 159 -8.89 -4.00 15.80
CA GLU A 159 -8.53 -5.35 15.35
C GLU A 159 -7.82 -6.10 16.46
N ARG A 160 -8.25 -7.34 16.74
CA ARG A 160 -7.54 -8.27 17.61
C ARG A 160 -6.51 -9.01 16.78
N LEU A 161 -5.22 -8.70 16.96
CA LEU A 161 -4.16 -9.12 16.06
C LEU A 161 -4.08 -10.64 15.87
N ALA A 162 -4.26 -11.42 16.94
CA ALA A 162 -4.22 -12.87 16.88
C ALA A 162 -5.34 -13.45 15.95
N GLU A 163 -6.48 -12.78 15.89
CA GLU A 163 -7.66 -13.22 15.13
C GLU A 163 -7.69 -12.67 13.72
N THR A 164 -7.19 -11.44 13.50
CA THR A 164 -7.33 -10.74 12.21
C THR A 164 -6.11 -10.87 11.30
N CYS A 165 -4.91 -11.05 11.85
CA CYS A 165 -3.70 -11.20 11.05
C CYS A 165 -2.84 -12.42 11.41
N GLY A 166 -2.88 -12.88 12.65
CA GLY A 166 -2.01 -13.97 13.12
C GLY A 166 -0.52 -13.68 12.92
N ASP A 167 0.31 -14.71 13.07
CA ASP A 167 1.76 -14.59 12.86
C ASP A 167 2.07 -14.41 11.37
N PHE A 168 2.63 -13.27 11.00
CA PHE A 168 2.93 -12.94 9.61
C PHE A 168 4.43 -12.98 9.29
N ILE A 169 4.75 -13.13 8.01
CA ILE A 169 6.12 -13.22 7.52
C ILE A 169 6.79 -11.83 7.56
N VAL A 170 7.99 -11.76 8.13
CA VAL A 170 8.88 -10.59 8.12
C VAL A 170 10.10 -10.79 7.24
N ARG A 171 10.49 -12.07 6.95
CA ARG A 171 11.53 -12.42 6.00
C ARG A 171 11.16 -13.72 5.29
N ARG A 172 11.19 -13.71 3.97
CA ARG A 172 10.87 -14.85 3.10
C ARG A 172 11.98 -15.91 3.14
N SER A 173 11.68 -17.12 2.71
CA SER A 173 12.66 -18.22 2.63
C SER A 173 13.77 -17.97 1.61
N ASP A 174 13.56 -17.12 0.60
CA ASP A 174 14.58 -16.68 -0.35
C ASP A 174 15.49 -15.57 0.21
N GLY A 175 15.21 -15.11 1.43
CA GLY A 175 16.00 -14.09 2.14
C GLY A 175 15.49 -12.66 1.98
N VAL A 176 14.51 -12.41 1.11
CA VAL A 176 13.91 -11.09 0.91
C VAL A 176 13.06 -10.71 2.12
N TYR A 177 13.20 -9.48 2.60
CA TYR A 177 12.35 -8.95 3.68
C TYR A 177 10.93 -8.72 3.17
N ALA A 178 9.95 -8.98 4.03
CA ALA A 178 8.56 -8.87 3.64
C ALA A 178 8.04 -7.43 3.76
N TYR A 179 7.00 -7.13 2.98
CA TYR A 179 6.36 -5.82 2.90
C TYR A 179 6.05 -5.21 4.26
N GLN A 180 5.47 -5.99 5.19
CA GLN A 180 5.04 -5.48 6.49
C GLN A 180 6.21 -4.91 7.34
N LEU A 181 7.39 -5.53 7.27
CA LEU A 181 8.58 -5.02 7.94
C LEU A 181 9.15 -3.81 7.20
N ALA A 182 9.31 -3.93 5.87
CA ALA A 182 9.97 -2.92 5.08
C ALA A 182 9.21 -1.58 5.09
N VAL A 183 7.89 -1.60 4.92
CA VAL A 183 7.07 -0.37 4.91
C VAL A 183 7.13 0.37 6.24
N VAL A 184 7.10 -0.35 7.38
CA VAL A 184 7.19 0.26 8.70
C VAL A 184 8.57 0.90 8.93
N CYS A 185 9.65 0.19 8.58
CA CYS A 185 11.02 0.74 8.67
C CYS A 185 11.19 1.99 7.81
N ASP A 186 10.68 1.95 6.58
CA ASP A 186 10.84 3.04 5.64
C ASP A 186 9.99 4.25 6.01
N ASP A 187 8.73 4.06 6.40
CA ASP A 187 7.86 5.15 6.83
C ASP A 187 8.42 5.82 8.09
N ALA A 188 8.90 5.03 9.07
CA ALA A 188 9.50 5.56 10.30
C ALA A 188 10.77 6.38 10.02
N LEU A 189 11.73 5.80 9.29
CA LEU A 189 13.01 6.44 9.00
C LEU A 189 12.91 7.58 7.98
N GLY A 190 11.87 7.56 7.15
CA GLY A 190 11.53 8.68 6.24
C GLY A 190 10.81 9.83 6.93
N GLY A 191 10.49 9.71 8.23
CA GLY A 191 9.74 10.73 8.96
C GLY A 191 8.31 10.92 8.43
N VAL A 192 7.72 9.84 7.88
CA VAL A 192 6.35 9.87 7.36
C VAL A 192 5.36 10.01 8.50
N THR A 193 4.53 11.06 8.45
CA THR A 193 3.49 11.34 9.44
C THR A 193 2.08 11.06 8.93
N GLU A 194 1.94 10.85 7.61
CA GLU A 194 0.67 10.60 6.95
C GLU A 194 0.81 9.51 5.89
N VAL A 195 -0.06 8.51 5.95
CA VAL A 195 -0.14 7.40 4.99
C VAL A 195 -1.49 7.39 4.32
N VAL A 196 -1.54 7.75 3.05
CA VAL A 196 -2.71 7.60 2.18
C VAL A 196 -2.49 6.40 1.27
N ARG A 197 -3.45 5.47 1.23
CA ARG A 197 -3.40 4.25 0.40
C ARG A 197 -4.80 3.67 0.15
N GLY A 198 -4.92 2.69 -0.73
CA GLY A 198 -6.20 2.04 -1.02
C GLY A 198 -6.77 1.28 0.19
N SER A 199 -8.09 1.23 0.29
CA SER A 199 -8.80 0.57 1.41
C SER A 199 -8.61 -0.94 1.45
N ASP A 200 -8.10 -1.56 0.38
CA ASP A 200 -7.68 -2.96 0.37
C ASP A 200 -6.49 -3.27 1.30
N LEU A 201 -5.78 -2.23 1.76
CA LEU A 201 -4.69 -2.34 2.73
C LEU A 201 -5.11 -1.98 4.16
N LEU A 202 -6.40 -1.71 4.41
CA LEU A 202 -6.89 -1.37 5.76
C LEU A 202 -6.53 -2.45 6.77
N GLY A 203 -6.75 -3.72 6.45
CA GLY A 203 -6.42 -4.86 7.31
C GLY A 203 -4.92 -5.09 7.56
N SER A 204 -4.04 -4.34 6.91
CA SER A 204 -2.60 -4.34 7.23
C SER A 204 -2.23 -3.32 8.31
N THR A 205 -3.13 -2.39 8.65
CA THR A 205 -2.81 -1.23 9.47
C THR A 205 -2.51 -1.61 10.92
N ALA A 206 -3.35 -2.42 11.53
CA ALA A 206 -3.18 -2.81 12.94
C ALA A 206 -1.83 -3.51 13.19
N ARG A 207 -1.41 -4.44 12.31
CA ARG A 207 -0.11 -5.11 12.42
C ARG A 207 1.08 -4.18 12.19
N GLN A 208 0.92 -3.17 11.33
CA GLN A 208 1.94 -2.15 11.11
C GLN A 208 2.04 -1.20 12.31
N LEU A 209 0.92 -0.75 12.88
CA LEU A 209 0.89 0.05 14.11
C LEU A 209 1.56 -0.68 15.27
N TRP A 210 1.30 -1.97 15.40
CA TRP A 210 1.99 -2.80 16.39
C TRP A 210 3.50 -2.85 16.14
N LEU A 211 3.97 -3.03 14.90
CA LEU A 211 5.40 -3.00 14.60
C LEU A 211 6.03 -1.63 14.88
N PHE A 212 5.33 -0.51 14.59
CA PHE A 212 5.78 0.82 14.99
C PHE A 212 6.03 0.89 16.50
N SER A 213 5.10 0.35 17.31
CA SER A 213 5.25 0.32 18.78
C SER A 213 6.41 -0.58 19.23
N VAL A 214 6.61 -1.75 18.61
CA VAL A 214 7.71 -2.67 18.91
C VAL A 214 9.07 -2.01 18.66
N PHE A 215 9.17 -1.21 17.61
CA PHE A 215 10.40 -0.48 17.27
C PHE A 215 10.55 0.85 18.00
N GLY A 216 9.54 1.29 18.76
CA GLY A 216 9.55 2.56 19.47
C GLY A 216 9.44 3.79 18.55
N TYR A 217 8.83 3.64 17.39
CA TYR A 217 8.62 4.74 16.44
C TYR A 217 7.22 5.35 16.59
N PRO A 218 7.06 6.66 16.36
CA PRO A 218 5.75 7.27 16.24
C PRO A 218 5.05 6.73 14.99
N ALA A 219 3.80 6.30 15.14
CA ALA A 219 3.01 5.82 14.01
C ALA A 219 2.42 7.00 13.21
N PRO A 220 2.31 6.89 11.88
CA PRO A 220 1.66 7.89 11.05
C PRO A 220 0.13 7.86 11.21
N GLN A 221 -0.54 8.94 10.83
CA GLN A 221 -1.99 8.96 10.59
C GLN A 221 -2.31 8.24 9.29
N TYR A 222 -3.32 7.38 9.30
CA TYR A 222 -3.74 6.60 8.12
C TYR A 222 -5.03 7.14 7.51
N TYR A 223 -5.08 7.12 6.17
CA TYR A 223 -6.25 7.43 5.35
C TYR A 223 -6.40 6.37 4.26
N HIS A 224 -7.41 5.52 4.39
CA HIS A 224 -7.69 4.47 3.41
C HIS A 224 -8.74 4.96 2.42
N VAL A 225 -8.28 5.28 1.22
CA VAL A 225 -9.15 5.83 0.17
C VAL A 225 -10.00 4.74 -0.49
N PRO A 226 -11.20 5.09 -0.99
CA PRO A 226 -12.07 4.18 -1.71
C PRO A 226 -11.36 3.50 -2.87
N LEU A 227 -11.70 2.23 -3.11
CA LEU A 227 -11.29 1.56 -4.34
C LEU A 227 -12.18 2.03 -5.50
N LEU A 228 -11.55 2.26 -6.63
CA LEU A 228 -12.26 2.42 -7.89
C LEU A 228 -12.58 1.03 -8.44
N VAL A 229 -13.86 0.79 -8.73
CA VAL A 229 -14.35 -0.49 -9.26
C VAL A 229 -15.02 -0.28 -10.62
N ALA A 230 -14.99 -1.32 -11.43
CA ALA A 230 -15.71 -1.34 -12.72
C ALA A 230 -17.24 -1.31 -12.50
N PRO A 231 -18.05 -1.01 -13.53
CA PRO A 231 -19.51 -0.98 -13.42
C PRO A 231 -20.15 -2.28 -12.90
N ASP A 232 -19.47 -3.40 -13.08
CA ASP A 232 -19.90 -4.72 -12.59
C ASP A 232 -19.39 -5.04 -11.16
N GLY A 233 -18.81 -4.06 -10.45
CA GLY A 233 -18.29 -4.19 -9.10
C GLY A 233 -16.93 -4.87 -8.99
N ARG A 234 -16.30 -5.29 -10.10
CA ARG A 234 -14.96 -5.86 -10.06
C ARG A 234 -13.91 -4.78 -9.79
N ARG A 235 -12.88 -5.13 -9.01
CA ARG A 235 -11.70 -4.27 -8.86
C ARG A 235 -11.07 -4.02 -10.23
N LEU A 236 -10.64 -2.78 -10.48
CA LEU A 236 -9.82 -2.46 -11.64
C LEU A 236 -8.56 -3.31 -11.61
N SER A 237 -8.35 -4.07 -12.67
CA SER A 237 -7.20 -4.93 -12.80
C SER A 237 -6.31 -4.49 -13.96
N LYS A 238 -5.06 -4.99 -13.98
CA LYS A 238 -4.14 -4.78 -15.11
C LYS A 238 -4.67 -5.33 -16.45
N ARG A 239 -5.83 -6.00 -16.46
CA ARG A 239 -6.49 -6.49 -17.67
C ARG A 239 -7.30 -5.40 -18.38
N GLU A 240 -7.69 -4.35 -17.67
CA GLU A 240 -8.39 -3.19 -18.21
C GLU A 240 -7.35 -2.19 -18.74
N ARG A 241 -6.69 -2.57 -19.84
CA ARG A 241 -5.63 -1.78 -20.49
C ARG A 241 -6.07 -0.36 -20.86
N ASP A 242 -7.36 -0.16 -21.09
CA ASP A 242 -7.91 1.14 -21.47
C ASP A 242 -7.87 2.20 -20.37
N LEU A 243 -7.64 1.78 -19.11
CA LEU A 243 -7.54 2.64 -17.95
C LEU A 243 -6.12 2.64 -17.33
N ASP A 244 -5.12 2.17 -18.08
CA ASP A 244 -3.71 2.39 -17.71
C ASP A 244 -3.21 3.76 -18.20
N MET A 245 -2.10 4.23 -17.61
CA MET A 245 -1.58 5.56 -17.90
C MET A 245 -1.17 5.77 -19.36
N GLU A 246 -0.73 4.73 -20.07
CA GLU A 246 -0.36 4.87 -21.48
C GLU A 246 -1.60 5.15 -22.35
N ALA A 247 -2.67 4.38 -22.13
CA ALA A 247 -3.92 4.57 -22.85
C ALA A 247 -4.59 5.90 -22.50
N LEU A 248 -4.54 6.31 -21.21
CA LEU A 248 -5.12 7.59 -20.77
C LEU A 248 -4.35 8.78 -21.36
N ARG A 249 -3.02 8.78 -21.32
CA ARG A 249 -2.19 9.85 -21.90
C ARG A 249 -2.36 10.02 -23.41
N ALA A 250 -2.70 8.95 -24.11
CA ALA A 250 -2.99 9.02 -25.55
C ALA A 250 -4.34 9.67 -25.86
N ARG A 251 -5.23 9.79 -24.87
CA ARG A 251 -6.64 10.20 -25.09
C ARG A 251 -7.04 11.49 -24.39
N CYS A 252 -6.31 11.94 -23.37
CA CYS A 252 -6.70 13.14 -22.61
C CYS A 252 -5.50 13.96 -22.16
N THR A 253 -5.78 15.22 -21.76
CA THR A 253 -4.81 16.05 -21.05
C THR A 253 -4.76 15.67 -19.55
N PRO A 254 -3.68 16.04 -18.84
CA PRO A 254 -3.63 15.83 -17.40
C PRO A 254 -4.80 16.50 -16.66
N GLU A 255 -5.19 17.70 -17.06
CA GLU A 255 -6.28 18.45 -16.45
C GLU A 255 -7.64 17.76 -16.64
N GLN A 256 -7.87 17.15 -17.82
CA GLN A 256 -9.09 16.37 -18.08
C GLN A 256 -9.15 15.14 -17.19
N LEU A 257 -8.03 14.43 -17.03
CA LEU A 257 -7.96 13.26 -16.16
C LEU A 257 -8.14 13.65 -14.68
N VAL A 258 -7.41 14.68 -14.23
CA VAL A 258 -7.52 15.20 -12.85
C VAL A 258 -8.95 15.67 -12.56
N GLY A 259 -9.61 16.36 -13.50
CA GLY A 259 -10.98 16.81 -13.34
C GLY A 259 -11.97 15.66 -13.12
N ARG A 260 -11.84 14.58 -13.90
CA ARG A 260 -12.64 13.37 -13.72
C ARG A 260 -12.41 12.69 -12.37
N LEU A 261 -11.14 12.58 -11.96
CA LEU A 261 -10.79 12.02 -10.66
C LEU A 261 -11.29 12.90 -9.52
N ALA A 262 -11.21 14.22 -9.67
CA ALA A 262 -11.74 15.17 -8.69
C ALA A 262 -13.27 15.07 -8.55
N GLN A 263 -13.99 14.84 -9.63
CA GLN A 263 -15.43 14.57 -9.59
C GLN A 263 -15.72 13.27 -8.84
N LEU A 264 -15.00 12.18 -9.15
CA LEU A 264 -15.16 10.90 -8.43
C LEU A 264 -14.85 11.03 -6.93
N ALA A 265 -13.91 11.90 -6.59
CA ALA A 265 -13.54 12.20 -5.21
C ALA A 265 -14.50 13.16 -4.49
N GLY A 266 -15.53 13.70 -5.15
CA GLY A 266 -16.46 14.68 -4.58
C GLY A 266 -15.84 16.08 -4.39
N LEU A 267 -14.68 16.36 -4.99
CA LEU A 267 -13.97 17.65 -4.86
C LEU A 267 -14.52 18.70 -5.81
N GLN A 268 -15.21 18.29 -6.87
CA GLN A 268 -15.94 19.18 -7.79
C GLN A 268 -17.21 18.49 -8.31
N PRO A 269 -18.23 19.25 -8.75
CA PRO A 269 -19.52 18.69 -9.13
C PRO A 269 -19.51 18.01 -10.51
N GLY A 270 -18.63 18.38 -11.41
CA GLY A 270 -18.56 17.90 -12.78
C GLY A 270 -17.14 17.49 -13.20
N PRO A 271 -16.99 17.00 -14.45
CA PRO A 271 -15.71 16.48 -14.95
C PRO A 271 -14.83 17.56 -15.60
N GLU A 272 -15.07 18.84 -15.32
CA GLU A 272 -14.37 19.96 -15.93
C GLU A 272 -12.85 19.82 -15.73
N PRO A 273 -12.05 20.10 -16.76
CA PRO A 273 -10.60 20.05 -16.64
C PRO A 273 -10.08 20.98 -15.55
N VAL A 274 -9.18 20.48 -14.71
CA VAL A 274 -8.60 21.24 -13.58
C VAL A 274 -7.18 20.72 -13.30
N ARG A 275 -6.26 21.61 -12.97
CA ARG A 275 -4.91 21.21 -12.51
C ARG A 275 -4.99 20.71 -11.08
N ALA A 276 -4.14 19.74 -10.72
CA ALA A 276 -4.07 19.25 -9.34
C ALA A 276 -3.81 20.38 -8.33
N ALA A 277 -2.96 21.33 -8.66
CA ALA A 277 -2.65 22.47 -7.81
C ALA A 277 -3.88 23.34 -7.48
N ASP A 278 -4.83 23.48 -8.39
CA ASP A 278 -6.03 24.30 -8.19
C ASP A 278 -7.07 23.63 -7.27
N LEU A 279 -6.87 22.32 -6.98
CA LEU A 279 -7.70 21.55 -6.04
C LEU A 279 -7.20 21.63 -4.59
N VAL A 280 -5.97 22.06 -4.36
CA VAL A 280 -5.34 22.07 -3.02
C VAL A 280 -6.18 22.86 -2.00
N SER A 281 -6.66 24.03 -2.38
CA SER A 281 -7.48 24.88 -1.49
C SER A 281 -8.91 24.36 -1.27
N ARG A 282 -9.36 23.40 -2.08
CA ARG A 282 -10.71 22.81 -2.01
C ARG A 282 -10.70 21.42 -1.37
N PHE A 283 -9.52 20.88 -1.11
CA PHE A 283 -9.38 19.53 -0.58
C PHE A 283 -9.90 19.44 0.86
N SER A 284 -10.72 18.45 1.12
CA SER A 284 -11.13 18.02 2.46
C SER A 284 -11.45 16.54 2.44
N TRP A 285 -10.97 15.81 3.45
CA TRP A 285 -11.30 14.41 3.65
C TRP A 285 -12.80 14.15 3.87
N GLU A 286 -13.54 15.14 4.34
CA GLU A 286 -14.99 15.05 4.56
C GLU A 286 -15.77 14.91 3.25
N ARG A 287 -15.20 15.38 2.13
CA ARG A 287 -15.81 15.27 0.80
C ARG A 287 -15.59 13.93 0.14
N ILE A 288 -14.55 13.20 0.55
CA ILE A 288 -14.19 11.93 -0.07
C ILE A 288 -15.27 10.89 0.25
N PRO A 289 -15.86 10.24 -0.78
CA PRO A 289 -16.86 9.20 -0.58
C PRO A 289 -16.33 8.06 0.32
N ARG A 290 -17.22 7.47 1.08
CA ARG A 290 -16.91 6.26 1.86
C ARG A 290 -17.36 5.02 1.10
N GLY A 291 -16.56 4.00 1.06
CA GLY A 291 -16.84 2.78 0.30
C GLY A 291 -16.29 2.81 -1.13
N GLU A 292 -16.63 1.80 -1.92
CA GLU A 292 -16.15 1.68 -3.29
C GLU A 292 -16.80 2.73 -4.21
N ILE A 293 -16.04 3.23 -5.18
CA ILE A 293 -16.51 4.18 -6.19
C ILE A 293 -16.62 3.46 -7.52
N VAL A 294 -17.82 3.36 -8.05
CA VAL A 294 -18.07 2.77 -9.36
C VAL A 294 -17.65 3.78 -10.44
N ILE A 295 -16.74 3.36 -11.32
CA ILE A 295 -16.35 4.18 -12.48
C ILE A 295 -17.50 4.17 -13.48
N PRO A 296 -18.00 5.33 -13.92
CA PRO A 296 -19.04 5.38 -14.94
C PRO A 296 -18.58 4.72 -16.25
N ALA A 297 -19.48 3.99 -16.92
CA ALA A 297 -19.18 3.36 -18.22
C ALA A 297 -18.66 4.36 -19.26
N ASN A 298 -19.11 5.60 -19.17
CA ASN A 298 -18.71 6.72 -20.04
C ASN A 298 -17.53 7.52 -19.48
N PHE A 299 -16.73 6.97 -18.56
CA PHE A 299 -15.60 7.69 -17.93
C PHE A 299 -14.64 8.30 -18.94
N SER A 300 -14.38 7.61 -20.05
CA SER A 300 -13.48 8.06 -21.11
C SER A 300 -14.17 8.91 -22.19
N ASP A 301 -15.50 9.08 -22.13
CA ASP A 301 -16.24 9.86 -23.12
C ASP A 301 -15.88 11.34 -23.02
N GLY A 302 -15.65 11.96 -24.16
CA GLY A 302 -15.26 13.38 -24.24
C GLY A 302 -13.78 13.64 -23.93
N PHE A 303 -12.95 12.62 -23.72
CA PHE A 303 -11.50 12.77 -23.85
C PHE A 303 -11.20 13.11 -25.31
N ARG A 304 -10.60 14.25 -25.56
CA ARG A 304 -10.22 14.65 -26.91
C ARG A 304 -9.00 13.84 -27.33
N VAL A 305 -9.13 13.03 -28.37
CA VAL A 305 -7.97 12.48 -29.09
C VAL A 305 -7.24 13.68 -29.71
N PHE A 306 -6.04 13.97 -29.27
CA PHE A 306 -5.17 14.91 -29.97
C PHE A 306 -4.56 14.16 -31.14
N PRO A 307 -4.59 14.74 -32.38
CA PRO A 307 -4.02 14.13 -33.57
C PRO A 307 -2.49 13.96 -33.43
#